data_ec8958ac54309b949ada36b0e7162a26
#
_entry.id   ec8958ac54309b949ada36b0e7162a26
#
_cell.length_a   1.000
_cell.length_b   1.000
_cell.length_c   1.000
_cell.angle_alpha   90.00
_cell.angle_beta   90.00
_cell.angle_gamma   90.00
#
_symmetry.space_group_name_H-M   'P 1'
#
loop_
_entity.id
_entity.type
_entity.pdbx_description
1 polymer ?
#
loop_
_entity_poly.entity_id
_entity_poly.type
_entity_poly.pdbx_seq_one_letter_code
_entity_poly.pdbx_strand_id
1 'polypeptide(L)'
;MKVIIREKESEAALWVANRIANAIKAKAKVSDKPFVLGLPTGSTPLKVYAELVRMVKAGELSFKNVITFNMDEYVGLPVEHPESYHSFMYTNLFNHIDIKPGNVHILDGNAPDLAAECASYEEKIAATGGFDLFLGGIGEDGHIAFNEPFSPLQSRTRVVTLTDDTIRVNSRFFGGDVNLVPKQAMSVGVATVLSAKEVVIMAFGPKKARAIGEAIEGPITHKNTVSALQNHPDGIVVMDEDAAGELKVSSYKYFKAVEAAEMR
;
A
#
# COMPACT_ATOMS: atom_id res chain seq x y z
N MET A 1 3.44 -3.31 -16.70
CA MET A 1 3.20 -2.26 -15.68
C MET A 1 2.53 -1.07 -16.35
N LYS A 2 1.41 -0.60 -15.78
CA LYS A 2 0.69 0.61 -16.19
C LYS A 2 1.16 1.79 -15.34
N VAL A 3 1.24 3.00 -15.93
CA VAL A 3 1.60 4.22 -15.19
C VAL A 3 0.54 5.27 -15.45
N ILE A 4 -0.01 5.82 -14.37
CA ILE A 4 -1.06 6.84 -14.35
C ILE A 4 -0.47 8.11 -13.75
N ILE A 5 -0.47 9.18 -14.52
CA ILE A 5 0.07 10.48 -14.09
C ILE A 5 -1.06 11.49 -14.03
N ARG A 6 -1.30 12.09 -12.88
CA ARG A 6 -2.30 13.15 -12.66
C ARG A 6 -1.63 14.47 -12.35
N GLU A 7 -2.31 15.55 -12.65
CA GLU A 7 -1.77 16.89 -12.38
C GLU A 7 -1.51 17.10 -10.90
N LYS A 8 -2.44 16.60 -10.05
CA LYS A 8 -2.40 16.79 -8.59
C LYS A 8 -2.57 15.47 -7.83
N GLU A 9 -1.98 15.41 -6.65
CA GLU A 9 -2.19 14.31 -5.69
C GLU A 9 -3.67 13.98 -5.48
N SER A 10 -4.55 15.00 -5.37
CA SER A 10 -5.99 14.80 -5.16
C SER A 10 -6.67 14.05 -6.31
N GLU A 11 -6.26 14.32 -7.55
CA GLU A 11 -6.77 13.64 -8.74
C GLU A 11 -6.25 12.20 -8.83
N ALA A 12 -4.98 12.00 -8.46
CA ALA A 12 -4.37 10.69 -8.38
C ALA A 12 -5.06 9.84 -7.29
N ALA A 13 -5.31 10.41 -6.11
CA ALA A 13 -6.03 9.74 -5.03
C ALA A 13 -7.47 9.40 -5.41
N LEU A 14 -8.18 10.29 -6.10
CA LEU A 14 -9.52 10.03 -6.62
C LEU A 14 -9.53 8.89 -7.64
N TRP A 15 -8.53 8.85 -8.53
CA TRP A 15 -8.36 7.75 -9.49
C TRP A 15 -8.21 6.40 -8.75
N VAL A 16 -7.35 6.35 -7.72
CA VAL A 16 -7.13 5.13 -6.90
C VAL A 16 -8.40 4.72 -6.17
N ALA A 17 -9.12 5.66 -5.53
CA ALA A 17 -10.36 5.36 -4.83
C ALA A 17 -11.42 4.79 -5.79
N ASN A 18 -11.57 5.38 -6.98
CA ASN A 18 -12.46 4.88 -8.03
C ASN A 18 -12.04 3.49 -8.53
N ARG A 19 -10.73 3.23 -8.67
CA ARG A 19 -10.24 1.91 -9.08
C ARG A 19 -10.63 0.84 -8.08
N ILE A 20 -10.40 1.08 -6.78
CA ILE A 20 -10.79 0.17 -5.69
C ILE A 20 -12.31 -0.05 -5.70
N ALA A 21 -13.10 1.03 -5.72
CA ALA A 21 -14.55 0.95 -5.70
C ALA A 21 -15.10 0.15 -6.89
N ASN A 22 -14.57 0.39 -8.08
CA ASN A 22 -14.97 -0.33 -9.29
C ASN A 22 -14.57 -1.81 -9.24
N ALA A 23 -13.40 -2.14 -8.71
CA ALA A 23 -12.94 -3.53 -8.55
C ALA A 23 -13.84 -4.30 -7.56
N ILE A 24 -14.19 -3.69 -6.41
CA ILE A 24 -15.13 -4.27 -5.44
C ILE A 24 -16.49 -4.53 -6.10
N LYS A 25 -17.05 -3.53 -6.79
CA LYS A 25 -18.35 -3.64 -7.48
C LYS A 25 -18.32 -4.68 -8.60
N ALA A 26 -17.23 -4.75 -9.35
CA ALA A 26 -17.07 -5.72 -10.43
C ALA A 26 -17.05 -7.16 -9.89
N LYS A 27 -16.30 -7.43 -8.83
CA LYS A 27 -16.28 -8.75 -8.19
C LYS A 27 -17.66 -9.15 -7.64
N ALA A 28 -18.35 -8.23 -6.99
CA ALA A 28 -19.69 -8.48 -6.42
C ALA A 28 -20.75 -8.85 -7.48
N LYS A 29 -20.54 -8.49 -8.77
CA LYS A 29 -21.45 -8.88 -9.87
C LYS A 29 -21.26 -10.32 -10.34
N VAL A 30 -20.08 -10.90 -10.10
CA VAL A 30 -19.71 -12.21 -10.67
C VAL A 30 -19.38 -13.26 -9.61
N SER A 31 -19.34 -12.88 -8.33
CA SER A 31 -18.97 -13.78 -7.24
C SER A 31 -19.48 -13.32 -5.90
N ASP A 32 -19.96 -14.27 -5.08
CA ASP A 32 -20.32 -14.04 -3.67
C ASP A 32 -19.09 -14.08 -2.73
N LYS A 33 -17.89 -14.45 -3.25
CA LYS A 33 -16.66 -14.45 -2.44
C LYS A 33 -16.26 -13.03 -2.07
N PRO A 34 -15.76 -12.81 -0.85
CA PRO A 34 -15.29 -11.50 -0.42
C PRO A 34 -14.20 -10.92 -1.34
N PHE A 35 -14.19 -9.61 -1.52
CA PHE A 35 -13.07 -8.91 -2.14
C PHE A 35 -11.93 -8.78 -1.13
N VAL A 36 -10.73 -9.21 -1.47
CA VAL A 36 -9.57 -9.17 -0.57
C VAL A 36 -8.66 -8.03 -0.95
N LEU A 37 -8.49 -7.09 -0.01
CA LEU A 37 -7.80 -5.81 -0.22
C LEU A 37 -6.61 -5.66 0.73
N GLY A 38 -5.41 -5.48 0.17
CA GLY A 38 -4.23 -5.06 0.91
C GLY A 38 -4.20 -3.55 1.09
N LEU A 39 -3.85 -3.06 2.29
CA LEU A 39 -3.93 -1.64 2.65
C LEU A 39 -2.65 -1.12 3.33
N PRO A 40 -2.14 0.05 2.93
CA PRO A 40 -1.04 0.75 3.58
C PRO A 40 -1.51 1.68 4.69
N THR A 41 -0.57 2.15 5.49
CA THR A 41 -0.73 3.28 6.42
C THR A 41 0.08 4.50 5.95
N GLY A 42 0.22 5.52 6.80
CA GLY A 42 0.97 6.73 6.52
C GLY A 42 0.15 7.82 5.82
N SER A 43 0.82 8.90 5.41
CA SER A 43 0.13 10.08 4.86
C SER A 43 -0.41 9.88 3.43
N THR A 44 0.22 9.03 2.62
CA THR A 44 -0.11 8.85 1.20
C THR A 44 -1.54 8.37 0.95
N PRO A 45 -2.10 7.38 1.69
CA PRO A 45 -3.45 6.87 1.42
C PRO A 45 -4.59 7.72 2.01
N LEU A 46 -4.31 8.74 2.81
CA LEU A 46 -5.37 9.48 3.54
C LEU A 46 -6.46 10.06 2.64
N LYS A 47 -6.08 10.65 1.50
CA LYS A 47 -7.06 11.19 0.55
C LYS A 47 -7.87 10.08 -0.15
N VAL A 48 -7.26 8.92 -0.37
CA VAL A 48 -7.96 7.75 -0.89
C VAL A 48 -8.96 7.23 0.13
N TYR A 49 -8.57 7.10 1.40
CA TYR A 49 -9.47 6.66 2.48
C TYR A 49 -10.62 7.63 2.69
N ALA A 50 -10.36 8.94 2.70
CA ALA A 50 -11.41 9.94 2.80
C ALA A 50 -12.46 9.82 1.67
N GLU A 51 -12.02 9.55 0.44
CA GLU A 51 -12.94 9.37 -0.70
C GLU A 51 -13.71 8.04 -0.60
N LEU A 52 -13.06 6.94 -0.21
CA LEU A 52 -13.77 5.67 0.03
C LEU A 52 -14.84 5.81 1.13
N VAL A 53 -14.51 6.53 2.22
CA VAL A 53 -15.48 6.85 3.29
C VAL A 53 -16.64 7.69 2.74
N ARG A 54 -16.35 8.71 1.91
CA ARG A 54 -17.40 9.51 1.26
C ARG A 54 -18.33 8.62 0.43
N MET A 55 -17.76 7.72 -0.39
CA MET A 55 -18.53 6.80 -1.24
C MET A 55 -19.42 5.86 -0.41
N VAL A 56 -18.94 5.35 0.72
CA VAL A 56 -19.75 4.50 1.61
C VAL A 56 -20.87 5.30 2.24
N LYS A 57 -20.61 6.49 2.77
CA LYS A 57 -21.63 7.36 3.35
C LYS A 57 -22.68 7.80 2.33
N ALA A 58 -22.33 7.93 1.07
CA ALA A 58 -23.25 8.25 -0.03
C ALA A 58 -24.02 7.02 -0.55
N GLY A 59 -23.76 5.82 -0.03
CA GLY A 59 -24.37 4.57 -0.53
C GLY A 59 -23.84 4.12 -1.89
N GLU A 60 -22.75 4.72 -2.38
CA GLU A 60 -22.12 4.39 -3.67
C GLU A 60 -21.23 3.15 -3.60
N LEU A 61 -20.76 2.76 -2.40
CA LEU A 61 -19.86 1.66 -2.14
C LEU A 61 -20.22 0.98 -0.82
N SER A 62 -19.96 -0.33 -0.69
CA SER A 62 -20.10 -1.08 0.55
C SER A 62 -18.90 -1.99 0.77
N PHE A 63 -18.40 -2.03 2.00
CA PHE A 63 -17.33 -2.92 2.45
C PHE A 63 -17.82 -4.16 3.19
N LYS A 64 -19.15 -4.41 3.24
CA LYS A 64 -19.74 -5.56 3.95
C LYS A 64 -19.18 -6.91 3.50
N ASN A 65 -18.80 -7.03 2.22
CA ASN A 65 -18.21 -8.24 1.64
C ASN A 65 -16.76 -8.01 1.21
N VAL A 66 -16.02 -7.22 1.99
CA VAL A 66 -14.58 -6.98 1.81
C VAL A 66 -13.84 -7.54 3.00
N ILE A 67 -12.68 -8.15 2.76
CA ILE A 67 -11.69 -8.55 3.77
C ILE A 67 -10.45 -7.68 3.54
N THR A 68 -9.89 -7.11 4.58
CA THR A 68 -8.70 -6.28 4.49
C THR A 68 -7.53 -6.86 5.25
N PHE A 69 -6.32 -6.66 4.71
CA PHE A 69 -5.06 -6.98 5.35
C PHE A 69 -4.15 -5.76 5.30
N ASN A 70 -3.70 -5.29 6.44
CA ASN A 70 -2.70 -4.23 6.50
C ASN A 70 -1.31 -4.77 6.20
N MET A 71 -0.47 -3.91 5.60
CA MET A 71 0.84 -4.34 5.13
C MET A 71 1.87 -4.49 6.25
N ASP A 72 1.68 -3.81 7.37
CA ASP A 72 2.67 -3.75 8.46
C ASP A 72 2.06 -3.31 9.79
N GLU A 73 2.82 -3.51 10.88
CA GLU A 73 2.57 -2.95 12.20
C GLU A 73 3.88 -2.90 12.99
N TYR A 74 4.05 -1.91 13.85
CA TYR A 74 5.19 -1.78 14.75
C TYR A 74 5.22 -2.88 15.80
N VAL A 75 6.42 -3.39 16.12
CA VAL A 75 6.62 -4.34 17.22
C VAL A 75 6.72 -3.58 18.55
N GLY A 76 5.97 -4.05 19.54
CA GLY A 76 6.03 -3.55 20.91
C GLY A 76 5.30 -2.24 21.16
N LEU A 77 4.61 -1.69 20.15
CA LEU A 77 3.78 -0.51 20.34
C LEU A 77 2.37 -0.95 20.81
N PRO A 78 1.81 -0.38 21.89
CA PRO A 78 0.45 -0.69 22.30
C PRO A 78 -0.57 -0.45 21.18
N VAL A 79 -1.56 -1.32 21.07
CA VAL A 79 -2.60 -1.24 20.01
C VAL A 79 -3.33 0.10 20.05
N GLU A 80 -3.57 0.65 21.25
CA GLU A 80 -4.27 1.93 21.47
C GLU A 80 -3.35 3.15 21.31
N HIS A 81 -2.05 2.95 21.10
CA HIS A 81 -1.13 4.07 20.88
C HIS A 81 -1.56 4.82 19.61
N PRO A 82 -1.62 6.17 19.62
CA PRO A 82 -2.07 6.94 18.44
C PRO A 82 -1.33 6.61 17.15
N GLU A 83 -0.05 6.27 17.27
CA GLU A 83 0.82 5.97 16.12
C GLU A 83 0.91 4.47 15.79
N SER A 84 0.16 3.59 16.48
CA SER A 84 0.00 2.22 16.01
C SER A 84 -0.76 2.23 14.68
N TYR A 85 -0.43 1.32 13.79
CA TYR A 85 -1.15 1.24 12.51
C TYR A 85 -2.57 0.73 12.70
N HIS A 86 -2.83 -0.02 13.76
CA HIS A 86 -4.18 -0.35 14.19
C HIS A 86 -4.99 0.94 14.46
N SER A 87 -4.53 1.82 15.37
CA SER A 87 -5.21 3.07 15.67
C SER A 87 -5.35 3.97 14.44
N PHE A 88 -4.31 4.05 13.61
CA PHE A 88 -4.35 4.79 12.36
C PHE A 88 -5.49 4.32 11.43
N MET A 89 -5.61 3.01 11.22
CA MET A 89 -6.61 2.45 10.30
C MET A 89 -8.04 2.62 10.83
N TYR A 90 -8.25 2.42 12.11
CA TYR A 90 -9.57 2.63 12.71
C TYR A 90 -9.97 4.11 12.68
N THR A 91 -9.04 5.02 12.96
CA THR A 91 -9.28 6.47 12.92
C THR A 91 -9.59 6.97 11.51
N ASN A 92 -8.89 6.48 10.49
CA ASN A 92 -8.98 7.07 9.15
C ASN A 92 -9.88 6.30 8.18
N LEU A 93 -10.23 5.03 8.48
CA LEU A 93 -11.03 4.22 7.57
C LEU A 93 -12.09 3.37 8.29
N PHE A 94 -11.69 2.40 9.13
CA PHE A 94 -12.58 1.31 9.54
C PHE A 94 -13.78 1.78 10.38
N ASN A 95 -13.62 2.79 11.25
CA ASN A 95 -14.74 3.37 12.01
C ASN A 95 -15.76 4.11 11.14
N HIS A 96 -15.47 4.36 9.87
CA HIS A 96 -16.27 5.21 9.00
C HIS A 96 -16.95 4.46 7.84
N ILE A 97 -16.68 3.14 7.72
CA ILE A 97 -17.20 2.28 6.66
C ILE A 97 -17.97 1.09 7.25
N ASP A 98 -18.70 0.37 6.41
CA ASP A 98 -19.58 -0.74 6.80
C ASP A 98 -18.87 -2.12 6.78
N ILE A 99 -17.54 -2.16 6.97
CA ILE A 99 -16.78 -3.40 7.05
C ILE A 99 -17.14 -4.18 8.32
N LYS A 100 -17.20 -5.51 8.22
CA LYS A 100 -17.39 -6.36 9.40
C LYS A 100 -16.07 -6.43 10.20
N PRO A 101 -16.11 -6.28 11.54
CA PRO A 101 -14.87 -6.33 12.36
C PRO A 101 -14.03 -7.59 12.14
N GLY A 102 -14.66 -8.76 11.97
CA GLY A 102 -13.97 -10.02 11.70
C GLY A 102 -13.31 -10.13 10.32
N ASN A 103 -13.53 -9.14 9.44
CA ASN A 103 -12.91 -9.06 8.12
C ASN A 103 -11.70 -8.12 8.09
N VAL A 104 -11.35 -7.50 9.22
CA VAL A 104 -10.19 -6.61 9.33
C VAL A 104 -9.03 -7.41 9.91
N HIS A 105 -7.93 -7.52 9.18
CA HIS A 105 -6.70 -8.16 9.62
C HIS A 105 -5.56 -7.16 9.68
N ILE A 106 -4.99 -7.01 10.86
CA ILE A 106 -3.79 -6.21 11.15
C ILE A 106 -2.85 -7.11 11.92
N LEU A 107 -1.57 -7.07 11.65
CA LEU A 107 -0.54 -7.81 12.36
C LEU A 107 -0.53 -7.42 13.85
N ASP A 108 -0.41 -8.38 14.75
CA ASP A 108 -0.29 -8.11 16.20
C ASP A 108 1.17 -7.91 16.59
N GLY A 109 1.60 -6.65 16.67
CA GLY A 109 2.95 -6.26 17.10
C GLY A 109 3.32 -6.64 18.53
N ASN A 110 2.35 -7.10 19.32
CA ASN A 110 2.51 -7.53 20.71
C ASN A 110 2.31 -9.04 20.89
N ALA A 111 2.21 -9.80 19.80
CA ALA A 111 2.08 -11.25 19.86
C ALA A 111 3.25 -11.88 20.62
N PRO A 112 3.02 -12.90 21.48
CA PRO A 112 4.08 -13.55 22.26
C PRO A 112 5.11 -14.27 21.38
N ASP A 113 4.73 -14.68 20.17
CA ASP A 113 5.60 -15.25 19.14
C ASP A 113 5.34 -14.51 17.81
N LEU A 114 6.20 -13.56 17.50
CA LEU A 114 6.09 -12.74 16.30
C LEU A 114 6.29 -13.55 15.01
N ALA A 115 7.09 -14.62 15.04
CA ALA A 115 7.30 -15.48 13.88
C ALA A 115 6.05 -16.31 13.59
N ALA A 116 5.41 -16.86 14.63
CA ALA A 116 4.13 -17.56 14.50
C ALA A 116 3.02 -16.63 14.02
N GLU A 117 2.97 -15.37 14.48
CA GLU A 117 2.00 -14.37 13.99
C GLU A 117 2.22 -14.09 12.51
N CYS A 118 3.46 -13.87 12.07
CA CYS A 118 3.78 -13.67 10.65
C CYS A 118 3.36 -14.89 9.79
N ALA A 119 3.61 -16.10 10.24
CA ALA A 119 3.20 -17.32 9.54
C ALA A 119 1.67 -17.45 9.47
N SER A 120 0.98 -17.24 10.58
CA SER A 120 -0.49 -17.23 10.65
C SER A 120 -1.10 -16.16 9.74
N TYR A 121 -0.45 -15.02 9.62
CA TYR A 121 -0.91 -13.95 8.73
C TYR A 121 -0.88 -14.38 7.25
N GLU A 122 0.21 -15.02 6.81
CA GLU A 122 0.31 -15.59 5.46
C GLU A 122 -0.72 -16.71 5.23
N GLU A 123 -0.98 -17.56 6.25
CA GLU A 123 -2.03 -18.59 6.17
C GLU A 123 -3.42 -17.98 6.03
N LYS A 124 -3.72 -16.92 6.77
CA LYS A 124 -4.99 -16.16 6.65
C LYS A 124 -5.15 -15.59 5.24
N ILE A 125 -4.09 -14.97 4.67
CA ILE A 125 -4.10 -14.47 3.30
C ILE A 125 -4.37 -15.61 2.31
N ALA A 126 -3.67 -16.75 2.43
CA ALA A 126 -3.85 -17.90 1.55
C ALA A 126 -5.27 -18.49 1.64
N ALA A 127 -5.84 -18.57 2.86
CA ALA A 127 -7.18 -19.09 3.10
C ALA A 127 -8.28 -18.26 2.42
N THR A 128 -8.06 -16.94 2.19
CA THR A 128 -8.99 -16.08 1.43
C THR A 128 -8.87 -16.28 -0.09
N GLY A 129 -7.87 -17.01 -0.57
CA GLY A 129 -7.53 -17.15 -1.99
C GLY A 129 -6.59 -16.06 -2.50
N GLY A 130 -5.91 -15.32 -1.60
CA GLY A 130 -5.00 -14.23 -1.93
C GLY A 130 -5.70 -12.89 -2.21
N PHE A 131 -4.92 -11.87 -2.47
CA PHE A 131 -5.44 -10.52 -2.71
C PHE A 131 -6.08 -10.38 -4.09
N ASP A 132 -7.21 -9.69 -4.16
CA ASP A 132 -7.75 -9.21 -5.44
C ASP A 132 -7.04 -7.90 -5.86
N LEU A 133 -6.76 -7.01 -4.90
CA LEU A 133 -6.00 -5.80 -5.10
C LEU A 133 -5.12 -5.53 -3.87
N PHE A 134 -3.87 -5.18 -4.10
CA PHE A 134 -2.97 -4.68 -3.06
C PHE A 134 -2.63 -3.22 -3.33
N LEU A 135 -3.04 -2.34 -2.41
CA LEU A 135 -2.68 -0.93 -2.43
C LEU A 135 -1.40 -0.72 -1.63
N GLY A 136 -0.44 0.00 -2.19
CA GLY A 136 0.81 0.34 -1.52
C GLY A 136 1.27 1.76 -1.81
N GLY A 137 2.26 2.21 -1.04
CA GLY A 137 3.05 3.39 -1.32
C GLY A 137 4.48 3.02 -1.70
N ILE A 138 5.30 4.03 -1.97
CA ILE A 138 6.75 3.87 -2.20
C ILE A 138 7.53 4.73 -1.20
N GLY A 139 8.59 4.16 -0.61
CA GLY A 139 9.55 4.93 0.17
C GLY A 139 10.35 5.93 -0.70
N GLU A 140 11.03 6.89 -0.08
CA GLU A 140 11.91 7.83 -0.79
C GLU A 140 13.12 7.10 -1.41
N ASP A 141 13.45 5.94 -0.90
CA ASP A 141 14.51 5.01 -1.34
C ASP A 141 14.01 3.86 -2.24
N GLY A 142 12.70 3.81 -2.51
CA GLY A 142 12.09 2.80 -3.38
C GLY A 142 11.57 1.55 -2.68
N HIS A 143 11.48 1.54 -1.34
CA HIS A 143 10.90 0.40 -0.63
C HIS A 143 9.38 0.33 -0.74
N ILE A 144 8.81 -0.89 -0.68
CA ILE A 144 7.39 -1.17 -0.48
C ILE A 144 7.17 -1.81 0.89
N ALA A 145 6.17 -1.35 1.64
CA ALA A 145 5.99 -1.68 3.05
C ALA A 145 7.31 -1.41 3.81
N PHE A 146 7.69 -2.19 4.81
CA PHE A 146 9.03 -2.09 5.39
C PHE A 146 10.06 -3.05 4.74
N ASN A 147 9.91 -3.30 3.43
CA ASN A 147 10.96 -3.99 2.69
C ASN A 147 12.02 -2.99 2.23
N GLU A 148 12.85 -2.58 3.19
CA GLU A 148 13.99 -1.67 3.02
C GLU A 148 14.89 -2.11 1.85
N PRO A 149 15.70 -1.20 1.26
CA PRO A 149 16.68 -1.57 0.24
C PRO A 149 17.47 -2.81 0.61
N PHE A 150 17.68 -3.67 -0.37
CA PHE A 150 18.33 -4.98 -0.27
C PHE A 150 17.49 -6.09 0.39
N SER A 151 16.22 -5.85 0.71
CA SER A 151 15.29 -6.93 1.08
C SER A 151 15.12 -7.92 -0.07
N PRO A 152 15.05 -9.25 0.21
CA PRO A 152 14.85 -10.24 -0.85
C PRO A 152 13.53 -10.03 -1.58
N LEU A 153 13.53 -10.05 -2.91
CA LEU A 153 12.30 -9.91 -3.72
C LEU A 153 11.32 -11.08 -3.53
N GLN A 154 11.80 -12.22 -3.02
CA GLN A 154 10.97 -13.39 -2.67
C GLN A 154 10.57 -13.43 -1.19
N SER A 155 10.76 -12.32 -0.45
CA SER A 155 10.41 -12.27 0.96
C SER A 155 8.91 -12.41 1.20
N ARG A 156 8.56 -13.05 2.32
CA ARG A 156 7.21 -13.17 2.86
C ARG A 156 7.09 -12.33 4.12
N THR A 157 5.92 -12.34 4.75
CA THR A 157 5.67 -11.61 6.00
C THR A 157 6.66 -12.03 7.08
N ARG A 158 7.31 -11.04 7.70
CA ARG A 158 8.38 -11.26 8.67
C ARG A 158 8.59 -10.05 9.57
N VAL A 159 9.30 -10.26 10.67
CA VAL A 159 9.87 -9.17 11.46
C VAL A 159 11.04 -8.56 10.71
N VAL A 160 11.09 -7.24 10.67
CA VAL A 160 12.16 -6.45 10.06
C VAL A 160 12.72 -5.45 11.05
N THR A 161 14.03 -5.18 10.95
CA THR A 161 14.66 -4.07 11.67
C THR A 161 14.60 -2.84 10.77
N LEU A 162 14.11 -1.72 11.30
CA LEU A 162 14.01 -0.48 10.57
C LEU A 162 15.38 0.19 10.46
N THR A 163 15.66 0.79 9.30
CA THR A 163 16.89 1.57 9.11
C THR A 163 16.81 2.89 9.88
N ASP A 164 17.97 3.48 10.17
CA ASP A 164 18.05 4.78 10.83
C ASP A 164 17.35 5.88 10.02
N ASP A 165 17.36 5.78 8.69
CA ASP A 165 16.65 6.71 7.82
C ASP A 165 15.14 6.57 7.98
N THR A 166 14.60 5.35 8.00
CA THR A 166 13.18 5.09 8.24
C THR A 166 12.75 5.56 9.63
N ILE A 167 13.56 5.29 10.66
CA ILE A 167 13.30 5.78 12.03
C ILE A 167 13.28 7.30 12.05
N ARG A 168 14.23 7.96 11.41
CA ARG A 168 14.28 9.44 11.32
C ARG A 168 13.08 10.00 10.58
N VAL A 169 12.68 9.42 9.46
CA VAL A 169 11.51 9.87 8.70
C VAL A 169 10.24 9.68 9.50
N ASN A 170 10.10 8.57 10.22
CA ASN A 170 8.90 8.26 11.01
C ASN A 170 8.85 9.02 12.34
N SER A 171 9.97 9.57 12.85
CA SER A 171 9.98 10.36 14.09
C SER A 171 9.02 11.56 14.06
N ARG A 172 8.69 12.07 12.86
CA ARG A 172 7.68 13.12 12.67
C ARG A 172 6.30 12.77 13.27
N PHE A 173 5.98 11.48 13.35
CA PHE A 173 4.75 10.97 13.97
C PHE A 173 4.91 10.80 15.49
N PHE A 174 6.13 10.78 16.01
CA PHE A 174 6.49 10.62 17.41
C PHE A 174 7.04 11.93 18.02
N GLY A 175 6.45 13.06 17.64
CA GLY A 175 6.87 14.37 18.14
C GLY A 175 8.28 14.81 17.75
N GLY A 176 8.89 14.15 16.75
CA GLY A 176 10.26 14.40 16.30
C GLY A 176 11.33 13.62 17.07
N ASP A 177 10.94 12.80 18.06
CA ASP A 177 11.89 12.01 18.85
C ASP A 177 12.13 10.62 18.22
N VAL A 178 13.33 10.41 17.69
CA VAL A 178 13.78 9.13 17.09
C VAL A 178 13.82 7.96 18.11
N ASN A 179 13.93 8.27 19.41
CA ASN A 179 14.00 7.25 20.45
C ASN A 179 12.62 6.62 20.74
N LEU A 180 11.54 7.34 20.44
CA LEU A 180 10.18 6.86 20.61
C LEU A 180 9.71 5.98 19.45
N VAL A 181 10.39 6.04 18.30
CA VAL A 181 10.07 5.19 17.15
C VAL A 181 10.49 3.76 17.42
N PRO A 182 9.59 2.76 17.28
CA PRO A 182 9.97 1.36 17.39
C PRO A 182 11.11 0.99 16.42
N LYS A 183 12.00 0.11 16.86
CA LYS A 183 13.17 -0.31 16.06
C LYS A 183 12.86 -1.47 15.13
N GLN A 184 11.72 -2.14 15.34
CA GLN A 184 11.27 -3.29 14.58
C GLN A 184 9.81 -3.14 14.17
N ALA A 185 9.47 -3.74 13.04
CA ALA A 185 8.10 -3.88 12.59
C ALA A 185 7.88 -5.31 12.04
N MET A 186 6.64 -5.76 12.02
CA MET A 186 6.22 -6.86 11.16
C MET A 186 5.75 -6.28 9.84
N SER A 187 6.17 -6.86 8.73
CA SER A 187 5.85 -6.37 7.40
C SER A 187 5.60 -7.50 6.43
N VAL A 188 4.58 -7.36 5.58
CA VAL A 188 4.42 -8.26 4.44
C VAL A 188 5.65 -8.17 3.54
N GLY A 189 6.04 -9.31 2.98
CA GLY A 189 7.19 -9.37 2.07
C GLY A 189 6.87 -8.87 0.66
N VAL A 190 7.91 -8.62 -0.13
CA VAL A 190 7.75 -8.21 -1.53
C VAL A 190 6.96 -9.24 -2.32
N ALA A 191 7.27 -10.54 -2.18
CA ALA A 191 6.52 -11.60 -2.86
C ALA A 191 5.08 -11.72 -2.36
N THR A 192 4.79 -11.40 -1.11
CA THR A 192 3.41 -11.35 -0.58
C THR A 192 2.61 -10.28 -1.31
N VAL A 193 3.16 -9.06 -1.43
CA VAL A 193 2.53 -7.97 -2.19
C VAL A 193 2.32 -8.36 -3.66
N LEU A 194 3.37 -8.87 -4.31
CA LEU A 194 3.34 -9.23 -5.74
C LEU A 194 2.51 -10.48 -6.04
N SER A 195 2.05 -11.21 -5.02
CA SER A 195 1.10 -12.32 -5.22
C SER A 195 -0.35 -11.87 -5.44
N ALA A 196 -0.64 -10.58 -5.28
CA ALA A 196 -1.95 -10.01 -5.56
C ALA A 196 -2.30 -10.12 -7.06
N LYS A 197 -3.58 -10.17 -7.39
CA LYS A 197 -4.03 -10.14 -8.80
C LYS A 197 -3.74 -8.79 -9.44
N GLU A 198 -3.91 -7.71 -8.68
CA GLU A 198 -3.58 -6.35 -9.07
C GLU A 198 -2.78 -5.68 -7.94
N VAL A 199 -1.74 -4.96 -8.30
CA VAL A 199 -0.96 -4.14 -7.35
C VAL A 199 -0.98 -2.69 -7.80
N VAL A 200 -1.41 -1.80 -6.91
CA VAL A 200 -1.44 -0.35 -7.14
C VAL A 200 -0.46 0.33 -6.19
N ILE A 201 0.56 0.96 -6.72
CA ILE A 201 1.55 1.74 -5.96
C ILE A 201 1.30 3.23 -6.16
N MET A 202 1.13 3.95 -5.05
CA MET A 202 0.95 5.39 -5.03
C MET A 202 2.27 6.12 -4.76
N ALA A 203 2.52 7.19 -5.50
CA ALA A 203 3.67 8.06 -5.31
C ALA A 203 3.28 9.53 -5.48
N PHE A 204 3.39 10.34 -4.42
CA PHE A 204 3.01 11.74 -4.46
C PHE A 204 4.12 12.64 -3.93
N GLY A 205 4.30 13.77 -4.62
CA GLY A 205 5.27 14.79 -4.31
C GLY A 205 6.70 14.52 -4.80
N PRO A 206 7.54 15.57 -4.85
CA PRO A 206 8.86 15.54 -5.50
C PRO A 206 9.86 14.60 -4.82
N LYS A 207 9.69 14.32 -3.52
CA LYS A 207 10.56 13.38 -2.79
C LYS A 207 10.50 11.94 -3.31
N LYS A 208 9.44 11.60 -4.08
CA LYS A 208 9.26 10.26 -4.66
C LYS A 208 9.82 10.16 -6.08
N ALA A 209 10.17 11.28 -6.71
CA ALA A 209 10.53 11.34 -8.13
C ALA A 209 11.70 10.43 -8.48
N ARG A 210 12.79 10.47 -7.68
CA ARG A 210 13.95 9.60 -7.89
C ARG A 210 13.59 8.11 -7.77
N ALA A 211 12.92 7.73 -6.68
CA ALA A 211 12.55 6.34 -6.45
C ALA A 211 11.64 5.80 -7.56
N ILE A 212 10.72 6.62 -8.05
CA ILE A 212 9.83 6.30 -9.17
C ILE A 212 10.61 6.17 -10.49
N GLY A 213 11.51 7.12 -10.79
CA GLY A 213 12.36 7.02 -11.97
C GLY A 213 13.17 5.72 -12.00
N GLU A 214 13.81 5.38 -10.88
CA GLU A 214 14.55 4.12 -10.72
C GLU A 214 13.64 2.88 -10.81
N ALA A 215 12.41 2.93 -10.23
CA ALA A 215 11.49 1.80 -10.26
C ALA A 215 10.89 1.52 -11.64
N ILE A 216 10.65 2.55 -12.45
CA ILE A 216 9.99 2.44 -13.76
C ILE A 216 11.01 2.22 -14.88
N GLU A 217 12.09 2.98 -14.88
CA GLU A 217 13.07 3.02 -15.98
C GLU A 217 14.34 2.23 -15.70
N GLY A 218 14.62 1.95 -14.43
CA GLY A 218 15.79 1.18 -14.00
C GLY A 218 15.58 -0.33 -14.12
N PRO A 219 16.64 -1.11 -13.82
CA PRO A 219 16.54 -2.56 -13.76
C PRO A 219 15.72 -3.00 -12.54
N ILE A 220 15.16 -4.21 -12.61
CA ILE A 220 14.58 -4.87 -11.43
C ILE A 220 15.72 -5.17 -10.44
N THR A 221 15.59 -4.62 -9.25
CA THR A 221 16.62 -4.74 -8.23
C THR A 221 16.04 -4.70 -6.82
N HIS A 222 16.65 -5.43 -5.90
CA HIS A 222 16.28 -5.38 -4.49
C HIS A 222 16.72 -4.07 -3.80
N LYS A 223 17.52 -3.23 -4.46
CA LYS A 223 17.85 -1.89 -3.97
C LYS A 223 16.63 -0.96 -3.97
N ASN A 224 15.76 -1.13 -4.96
CA ASN A 224 14.47 -0.47 -5.09
C ASN A 224 13.41 -1.58 -5.24
N THR A 225 12.78 -1.98 -4.14
CA THR A 225 11.92 -3.17 -4.13
C THR A 225 10.63 -2.99 -4.93
N VAL A 226 10.18 -1.72 -5.15
CA VAL A 226 9.06 -1.42 -6.05
C VAL A 226 9.40 -1.75 -7.50
N SER A 227 10.67 -1.75 -7.90
CA SER A 227 11.08 -2.13 -9.26
C SER A 227 10.62 -3.53 -9.67
N ALA A 228 10.38 -4.43 -8.69
CA ALA A 228 9.86 -5.77 -8.93
C ALA A 228 8.43 -5.76 -9.54
N LEU A 229 7.71 -4.65 -9.43
CA LEU A 229 6.40 -4.45 -10.08
C LEU A 229 6.49 -4.52 -11.62
N GLN A 230 7.66 -4.31 -12.22
CA GLN A 230 7.89 -4.49 -13.65
C GLN A 230 7.56 -5.91 -14.14
N ASN A 231 7.71 -6.92 -13.27
CA ASN A 231 7.34 -8.31 -13.58
C ASN A 231 5.88 -8.65 -13.27
N HIS A 232 5.14 -7.75 -12.63
CA HIS A 232 3.76 -8.02 -12.27
C HIS A 232 2.83 -7.86 -13.49
N PRO A 233 1.96 -8.85 -13.81
CA PRO A 233 1.10 -8.79 -14.99
C PRO A 233 0.11 -7.61 -14.94
N ASP A 234 -0.38 -7.25 -13.77
CA ASP A 234 -1.33 -6.15 -13.55
C ASP A 234 -0.81 -5.18 -12.46
N GLY A 235 0.43 -4.71 -12.63
CA GLY A 235 1.05 -3.71 -11.78
C GLY A 235 0.77 -2.30 -12.27
N ILE A 236 0.33 -1.42 -11.38
CA ILE A 236 -0.03 -0.03 -11.67
C ILE A 236 0.74 0.90 -10.73
N VAL A 237 1.35 1.94 -11.29
CA VAL A 237 1.90 3.07 -10.52
C VAL A 237 1.04 4.29 -10.78
N VAL A 238 0.54 4.90 -9.72
CA VAL A 238 -0.27 6.14 -9.79
C VAL A 238 0.50 7.25 -9.09
N MET A 239 0.73 8.35 -9.79
CA MET A 239 1.53 9.46 -9.29
C MET A 239 0.97 10.81 -9.68
N ASP A 240 1.41 11.85 -8.97
CA ASP A 240 1.26 13.24 -9.41
C ASP A 240 2.42 13.68 -10.30
N GLU A 241 2.30 14.88 -10.91
CA GLU A 241 3.34 15.44 -11.79
C GLU A 241 4.67 15.65 -11.04
N ASP A 242 4.62 16.00 -9.74
CA ASP A 242 5.83 16.19 -8.94
C ASP A 242 6.62 14.89 -8.75
N ALA A 243 5.93 13.77 -8.53
CA ALA A 243 6.58 12.47 -8.42
C ALA A 243 7.04 11.93 -9.79
N ALA A 244 6.48 12.43 -10.91
CA ALA A 244 6.93 12.10 -12.26
C ALA A 244 8.17 12.90 -12.71
N GLY A 245 8.64 13.86 -11.90
CA GLY A 245 9.62 14.87 -12.30
C GLY A 245 11.00 14.34 -12.72
N GLU A 246 11.37 13.13 -12.34
CA GLU A 246 12.64 12.49 -12.78
C GLU A 246 12.45 11.42 -13.87
N LEU A 247 11.24 11.24 -14.39
CA LEU A 247 11.04 10.41 -15.59
C LEU A 247 11.66 11.08 -16.81
N LYS A 248 12.26 10.28 -17.68
CA LYS A 248 12.68 10.76 -18.99
C LYS A 248 11.47 11.29 -19.76
N VAL A 249 11.66 12.36 -20.51
CA VAL A 249 10.59 12.99 -21.32
C VAL A 249 9.93 11.97 -22.26
N SER A 250 10.69 11.02 -22.81
CA SER A 250 10.16 9.96 -23.67
C SER A 250 9.20 9.03 -22.92
N SER A 251 9.57 8.61 -21.71
CA SER A 251 8.76 7.73 -20.86
C SER A 251 7.48 8.45 -20.40
N TYR A 252 7.62 9.68 -19.93
CA TYR A 252 6.48 10.52 -19.54
C TYR A 252 5.47 10.65 -20.69
N LYS A 253 5.94 11.05 -21.87
CA LYS A 253 5.05 11.20 -23.06
C LYS A 253 4.40 9.88 -23.46
N TYR A 254 5.15 8.79 -23.38
CA TYR A 254 4.62 7.45 -23.69
C TYR A 254 3.46 7.09 -22.75
N PHE A 255 3.64 7.20 -21.45
CA PHE A 255 2.59 6.85 -20.49
C PHE A 255 1.35 7.75 -20.60
N LYS A 256 1.52 9.06 -20.78
CA LYS A 256 0.39 9.98 -21.02
C LYS A 256 -0.37 9.61 -22.29
N ALA A 257 0.31 9.20 -23.36
CA ALA A 257 -0.34 8.80 -24.61
C ALA A 257 -1.08 7.47 -24.50
N VAL A 258 -0.50 6.48 -23.81
CA VAL A 258 -1.15 5.17 -23.58
C VAL A 258 -2.42 5.34 -22.76
N GLU A 259 -2.36 6.11 -21.67
CA GLU A 259 -3.53 6.36 -20.85
C GLU A 259 -4.65 7.07 -21.62
N ALA A 260 -4.31 8.09 -22.41
CA ALA A 260 -5.29 8.81 -23.24
C ALA A 260 -5.96 7.90 -24.30
N ALA A 261 -5.26 6.88 -24.78
CA ALA A 261 -5.82 5.89 -25.70
C ALA A 261 -6.78 4.90 -25.02
N GLU A 262 -6.51 4.52 -23.78
CA GLU A 262 -7.38 3.62 -22.99
C GLU A 262 -8.67 4.29 -22.49
N MET A 263 -8.71 5.62 -22.43
CA MET A 263 -9.90 6.38 -22.04
C MET A 263 -10.88 6.65 -23.22
N ARG A 264 -10.50 6.32 -24.45
CA ARG A 264 -11.35 6.42 -25.66
C ARG A 264 -12.14 5.15 -25.90
#